data_312c38fc1bedd5c6d4ae3a795c73e2bb
#
_entry.id   312c38fc1bedd5c6d4ae3a795c73e2bb
#
_cell.length_a   1.000
_cell.length_b   1.000
_cell.length_c   1.000
_cell.angle_alpha   90.00
_cell.angle_beta   90.00
_cell.angle_gamma   90.00
#
_symmetry.space_group_name_H-M   'P 1'
#
loop_
_entity.id
_entity.type
_entity.pdbx_description
1 polymer ?
#
loop_
_entity_poly.entity_id
_entity_poly.type
_entity_poly.pdbx_seq_one_letter_code
_entity_poly.pdbx_strand_id
1 'polypeptide(L)'
;DKNVLPFRVDYIKTMDTDKEIDDEMVWDINREKAMMAPQRISLVTKYMLEHFDQKTYRGGKTYVFNSLTNIAEVASDKKDAVEEVKQKQRISGFNAIFAVASVPMAKLYYEEFKKQMAADPRRKLRVATIFSYGANEEEADGILDEENSEDTSALDQNSRDFLEAAIKDYNEIFKTNYDTSSDKFQNYYKDVSLRMKN
;
A
#
# COMPACT_ATOMS: atom_id res chain seq x y z
N ASP A 1 -14.66 8.60 -24.09
CA ASP A 1 -15.31 7.60 -23.23
C ASP A 1 -15.68 8.23 -21.89
N LYS A 2 -16.99 8.25 -21.55
CA LYS A 2 -17.49 8.85 -20.30
C LYS A 2 -17.19 8.00 -19.05
N ASN A 3 -16.48 6.87 -19.20
CA ASN A 3 -16.20 5.92 -18.12
C ASN A 3 -14.80 6.09 -17.49
N VAL A 4 -13.99 7.01 -17.98
CA VAL A 4 -12.66 7.30 -17.43
C VAL A 4 -12.72 8.65 -16.73
N LEU A 5 -12.40 8.67 -15.44
CA LEU A 5 -12.25 9.91 -14.69
C LEU A 5 -11.04 10.69 -15.24
N PRO A 6 -11.13 12.02 -15.34
CA PRO A 6 -9.96 12.82 -15.70
C PRO A 6 -8.87 12.61 -14.66
N PHE A 7 -7.64 12.34 -15.11
CA PHE A 7 -6.48 12.19 -14.25
C PHE A 7 -5.43 13.26 -14.60
N ARG A 8 -4.61 13.56 -13.61
CA ARG A 8 -3.46 14.43 -13.75
C ARG A 8 -2.22 13.69 -13.28
N VAL A 9 -1.15 13.81 -14.04
CA VAL A 9 0.16 13.27 -13.66
C VAL A 9 1.04 14.43 -13.19
N ASP A 10 1.51 14.36 -11.95
CA ASP A 10 2.49 15.30 -11.41
C ASP A 10 3.83 14.59 -11.26
N TYR A 11 4.85 15.10 -11.91
CA TYR A 11 6.22 14.61 -11.82
C TYR A 11 6.97 15.40 -10.75
N ILE A 12 7.49 14.68 -9.74
CA ILE A 12 8.25 15.27 -8.64
C ILE A 12 9.67 14.73 -8.70
N LYS A 13 10.63 15.60 -8.94
CA LYS A 13 12.04 15.25 -8.92
C LYS A 13 12.49 15.07 -7.47
N THR A 14 12.90 13.86 -7.11
CA THR A 14 13.32 13.51 -5.74
C THR A 14 14.82 13.29 -5.62
N MET A 15 15.56 13.36 -6.73
CA MET A 15 17.01 13.24 -6.78
C MET A 15 17.56 14.13 -7.89
N ASP A 16 18.73 14.76 -7.64
CA ASP A 16 19.56 15.30 -8.69
C ASP A 16 20.61 14.24 -9.06
N THR A 17 20.65 13.87 -10.32
CA THR A 17 21.71 13.02 -10.88
C THR A 17 22.62 13.89 -11.74
N ASP A 18 23.90 13.92 -11.42
CA ASP A 18 24.90 14.47 -12.32
C ASP A 18 24.98 13.60 -13.58
N LYS A 19 25.08 14.24 -14.72
CA LYS A 19 24.92 13.60 -16.04
C LYS A 19 26.08 12.72 -16.51
N GLU A 20 27.09 12.44 -15.67
CA GLU A 20 28.35 11.81 -16.07
C GLU A 20 28.63 10.45 -15.41
N ILE A 21 27.64 9.61 -15.18
CA ILE A 21 27.91 8.24 -14.74
C ILE A 21 27.57 7.29 -15.90
N ASP A 22 28.59 6.82 -16.57
CA ASP A 22 28.55 6.07 -17.84
C ASP A 22 28.60 4.54 -17.65
N ASP A 23 28.37 4.03 -16.42
CA ASP A 23 28.41 2.60 -16.12
C ASP A 23 27.07 2.12 -15.54
N GLU A 24 26.30 1.38 -16.34
CA GLU A 24 24.95 0.93 -16.00
C GLU A 24 24.89 0.15 -14.68
N MET A 25 25.90 -0.71 -14.40
CA MET A 25 25.94 -1.49 -13.16
C MET A 25 26.21 -0.62 -11.92
N VAL A 26 27.08 0.37 -12.02
CA VAL A 26 27.35 1.32 -10.92
C VAL A 26 26.14 2.21 -10.72
N TRP A 27 25.43 2.53 -11.78
CA TRP A 27 24.21 3.33 -11.76
C TRP A 27 23.08 2.64 -11.00
N ASP A 28 22.86 1.34 -11.20
CA ASP A 28 21.80 0.59 -10.54
C ASP A 28 22.07 0.40 -9.03
N ILE A 29 23.30 0.07 -8.63
CA ILE A 29 23.68 -0.04 -7.22
C ILE A 29 23.57 1.30 -6.49
N ASN A 30 24.00 2.38 -7.12
CA ASN A 30 23.87 3.72 -6.55
C ASN A 30 22.42 4.19 -6.52
N ARG A 31 21.63 3.82 -7.52
CA ARG A 31 20.20 4.15 -7.59
C ARG A 31 19.44 3.49 -6.46
N GLU A 32 19.60 2.20 -6.19
CA GLU A 32 18.92 1.52 -5.10
C GLU A 32 19.27 2.15 -3.74
N LYS A 33 20.56 2.38 -3.47
CA LYS A 33 21.01 3.06 -2.25
C LYS A 33 20.41 4.46 -2.11
N ALA A 34 20.38 5.22 -3.19
CA ALA A 34 19.79 6.56 -3.20
C ALA A 34 18.26 6.51 -2.98
N MET A 35 17.58 5.52 -3.55
CA MET A 35 16.15 5.33 -3.37
C MET A 35 15.78 4.97 -1.92
N MET A 36 16.65 4.23 -1.20
CA MET A 36 16.47 3.84 0.20
C MET A 36 17.13 4.81 1.19
N ALA A 37 17.73 5.91 0.73
CA ALA A 37 18.36 6.89 1.63
C ALA A 37 17.36 7.44 2.65
N PRO A 38 17.67 7.42 3.97
CA PRO A 38 16.73 7.82 5.03
C PRO A 38 16.17 9.23 4.87
N GLN A 39 17.00 10.17 4.41
CA GLN A 39 16.56 11.54 4.14
C GLN A 39 15.51 11.59 3.03
N ARG A 40 15.69 10.83 1.96
CA ARG A 40 14.74 10.74 0.85
C ARG A 40 13.43 10.12 1.30
N ILE A 41 13.48 9.00 2.02
CA ILE A 41 12.31 8.32 2.59
C ILE A 41 11.52 9.32 3.45
N SER A 42 12.20 10.04 4.33
CA SER A 42 11.57 11.03 5.22
C SER A 42 10.94 12.20 4.46
N LEU A 43 11.63 12.75 3.45
CA LEU A 43 11.11 13.86 2.66
C LEU A 43 9.91 13.45 1.79
N VAL A 44 9.97 12.28 1.15
CA VAL A 44 8.88 11.76 0.34
C VAL A 44 7.64 11.47 1.21
N THR A 45 7.84 10.84 2.36
CA THR A 45 6.74 10.58 3.31
C THR A 45 6.12 11.88 3.80
N LYS A 46 6.94 12.88 4.17
CA LYS A 46 6.47 14.20 4.56
C LYS A 46 5.65 14.85 3.46
N TYR A 47 6.16 14.86 2.23
CA TYR A 47 5.44 15.40 1.08
C TYR A 47 4.08 14.73 0.88
N MET A 48 4.03 13.40 0.96
CA MET A 48 2.78 12.66 0.82
C MET A 48 1.78 13.04 1.92
N LEU A 49 2.21 13.09 3.16
CA LEU A 49 1.35 13.48 4.29
C LEU A 49 0.84 14.93 4.17
N GLU A 50 1.67 15.84 3.69
CA GLU A 50 1.30 17.26 3.52
C GLU A 50 0.30 17.48 2.39
N HIS A 51 0.38 16.69 1.33
CA HIS A 51 -0.45 16.86 0.13
C HIS A 51 -1.57 15.83 0.00
N PHE A 52 -1.70 14.91 0.97
CA PHE A 52 -2.64 13.80 0.89
C PHE A 52 -4.06 14.27 0.65
N ASP A 53 -4.54 15.21 1.46
CA ASP A 53 -5.90 15.70 1.37
C ASP A 53 -6.18 16.41 0.04
N GLN A 54 -5.19 17.19 -0.45
CA GLN A 54 -5.29 17.84 -1.75
C GLN A 54 -5.33 16.83 -2.90
N LYS A 55 -4.43 15.84 -2.88
CA LYS A 55 -4.31 14.84 -3.96
C LYS A 55 -5.46 13.83 -3.98
N THR A 56 -6.03 13.55 -2.83
CA THR A 56 -7.17 12.64 -2.69
C THR A 56 -8.53 13.36 -2.61
N TYR A 57 -8.56 14.66 -2.87
CA TYR A 57 -9.77 15.50 -2.83
C TYR A 57 -10.51 15.53 -1.49
N ARG A 58 -9.82 15.29 -0.37
CA ARG A 58 -10.38 15.43 0.97
C ARG A 58 -10.61 16.90 1.28
N GLY A 59 -11.73 17.19 1.93
CA GLY A 59 -12.11 18.58 2.20
C GLY A 59 -12.68 19.35 1.01
N GLY A 60 -12.76 18.74 -0.16
CA GLY A 60 -13.40 19.29 -1.36
C GLY A 60 -14.88 18.91 -1.46
N LYS A 61 -15.26 18.39 -2.62
CA LYS A 61 -16.64 17.89 -2.86
C LYS A 61 -16.90 16.60 -2.11
N THR A 62 -18.12 16.45 -1.62
CA THR A 62 -18.59 15.16 -1.12
C THR A 62 -19.27 14.36 -2.22
N TYR A 63 -19.03 13.07 -2.20
CA TYR A 63 -19.60 12.11 -3.16
C TYR A 63 -20.53 11.16 -2.41
N VAL A 64 -21.59 10.73 -3.08
CA VAL A 64 -22.46 9.68 -2.56
C VAL A 64 -22.02 8.37 -3.17
N PHE A 65 -21.68 7.43 -2.33
CA PHE A 65 -21.16 6.12 -2.74
C PHE A 65 -21.93 5.00 -2.03
N ASN A 66 -22.13 3.87 -2.71
CA ASN A 66 -22.70 2.68 -2.10
C ASN A 66 -21.57 1.87 -1.48
N SER A 67 -21.22 2.18 -0.23
CA SER A 67 -20.13 1.54 0.48
C SER A 67 -20.54 0.19 1.05
N LEU A 68 -19.69 -0.80 0.92
CA LEU A 68 -19.82 -2.11 1.55
C LEU A 68 -19.58 -1.95 3.07
N THR A 69 -20.53 -2.40 3.89
CA THR A 69 -20.46 -2.21 5.35
C THR A 69 -19.96 -3.44 6.10
N ASN A 70 -20.17 -4.64 5.56
CA ASN A 70 -19.76 -5.90 6.17
C ASN A 70 -18.46 -6.46 5.53
N ILE A 71 -17.48 -5.59 5.31
CA ILE A 71 -16.23 -5.93 4.60
C ILE A 71 -15.50 -7.12 5.21
N ALA A 72 -15.31 -7.15 6.55
CA ALA A 72 -14.59 -8.23 7.21
C ALA A 72 -15.29 -9.60 7.10
N GLU A 73 -16.63 -9.62 7.11
CA GLU A 73 -17.43 -10.83 6.91
C GLU A 73 -17.26 -11.36 5.48
N VAL A 74 -17.41 -10.48 4.49
CA VAL A 74 -17.22 -10.83 3.07
C VAL A 74 -15.77 -11.25 2.78
N ALA A 75 -14.79 -10.60 3.39
CA ALA A 75 -13.38 -10.96 3.23
C ALA A 75 -13.05 -12.35 3.81
N SER A 76 -13.71 -12.74 4.89
CA SER A 76 -13.50 -14.02 5.58
C SER A 76 -14.31 -15.17 5.01
N ASP A 77 -15.18 -14.87 4.06
CA ASP A 77 -16.04 -15.88 3.44
C ASP A 77 -15.32 -16.63 2.32
N LYS A 78 -15.09 -17.93 2.55
CA LYS A 78 -14.44 -18.83 1.57
C LYS A 78 -15.41 -19.42 0.53
N LYS A 79 -16.72 -19.27 0.72
CA LYS A 79 -17.73 -19.93 -0.11
C LYS A 79 -18.62 -18.95 -0.88
N ASP A 80 -18.30 -17.66 -0.84
CA ASP A 80 -19.11 -16.58 -1.39
C ASP A 80 -20.60 -16.67 -0.96
N ALA A 81 -20.82 -17.14 0.27
CA ALA A 81 -22.14 -17.31 0.86
C ALA A 81 -22.63 -16.08 1.63
N VAL A 82 -21.73 -15.17 2.00
CA VAL A 82 -22.07 -13.94 2.71
C VAL A 82 -22.56 -12.89 1.73
N GLU A 83 -23.79 -12.44 1.92
CA GLU A 83 -24.37 -11.38 1.09
C GLU A 83 -23.69 -10.03 1.39
N GLU A 84 -23.34 -9.29 0.33
CA GLU A 84 -22.80 -7.95 0.42
C GLU A 84 -23.85 -6.94 0.90
N VAL A 85 -23.62 -6.33 2.05
CA VAL A 85 -24.48 -5.28 2.60
C VAL A 85 -23.92 -3.90 2.21
N LYS A 86 -24.61 -3.23 1.28
CA LYS A 86 -24.21 -1.89 0.79
C LYS A 86 -25.12 -0.80 1.35
N GLN A 87 -24.51 0.28 1.80
CA GLN A 87 -25.23 1.46 2.29
C GLN A 87 -24.73 2.71 1.58
N LYS A 88 -25.67 3.62 1.27
CA LYS A 88 -25.32 4.94 0.74
C LYS A 88 -24.61 5.76 1.81
N GLN A 89 -23.37 6.12 1.55
CA GLN A 89 -22.56 6.97 2.42
C GLN A 89 -22.08 8.20 1.68
N ARG A 90 -21.95 9.31 2.41
CA ARG A 90 -21.23 10.48 1.90
C ARG A 90 -19.75 10.32 2.24
N ILE A 91 -18.93 10.26 1.22
CA ILE A 91 -17.48 10.21 1.37
C ILE A 91 -16.89 11.56 0.97
N SER A 92 -15.82 11.96 1.65
CA SER A 92 -15.00 13.11 1.30
C SER A 92 -13.60 12.60 0.97
N GLY A 93 -13.25 12.69 -0.29
CA GLY A 93 -11.96 12.21 -0.81
C GLY A 93 -11.91 10.72 -1.14
N PHE A 94 -10.74 10.30 -1.59
CA PHE A 94 -10.46 8.95 -2.08
C PHE A 94 -9.32 8.30 -1.31
N ASN A 95 -9.21 6.99 -1.42
CA ASN A 95 -8.05 6.23 -0.98
C ASN A 95 -6.88 6.43 -1.97
N ALA A 96 -5.66 6.09 -1.55
CA ALA A 96 -4.48 6.17 -2.38
C ALA A 96 -3.66 4.87 -2.28
N ILE A 97 -3.01 4.50 -3.37
CA ILE A 97 -2.06 3.40 -3.44
C ILE A 97 -0.68 3.99 -3.65
N PHE A 98 0.28 3.57 -2.83
CA PHE A 98 1.68 3.92 -2.97
C PHE A 98 2.48 2.65 -3.27
N ALA A 99 2.95 2.54 -4.50
CA ALA A 99 3.77 1.41 -4.95
C ALA A 99 5.26 1.71 -4.80
N VAL A 100 6.01 0.74 -4.34
CA VAL A 100 7.46 0.79 -4.17
C VAL A 100 8.13 -0.43 -4.81
N ALA A 101 9.43 -0.32 -5.09
CA ALA A 101 10.15 -1.31 -5.88
C ALA A 101 10.48 -2.62 -5.13
N SER A 102 10.48 -2.61 -3.78
CA SER A 102 10.88 -3.80 -3.01
C SER A 102 10.24 -3.83 -1.63
N VAL A 103 10.21 -5.03 -1.02
CA VAL A 103 9.73 -5.23 0.36
C VAL A 103 10.54 -4.45 1.39
N PRO A 104 11.89 -4.43 1.34
CA PRO A 104 12.69 -3.59 2.22
C PRO A 104 12.31 -2.10 2.13
N MET A 105 12.05 -1.61 0.93
CA MET A 105 11.62 -0.23 0.72
C MET A 105 10.21 0.01 1.30
N ALA A 106 9.29 -0.93 1.14
CA ALA A 106 7.95 -0.85 1.73
C ALA A 106 8.03 -0.75 3.26
N LYS A 107 8.90 -1.54 3.89
CA LYS A 107 9.16 -1.49 5.33
C LYS A 107 9.64 -0.10 5.77
N LEU A 108 10.67 0.45 5.10
CA LEU A 108 11.21 1.78 5.44
C LEU A 108 10.13 2.87 5.35
N TYR A 109 9.33 2.87 4.30
CA TYR A 109 8.23 3.83 4.17
C TYR A 109 7.14 3.63 5.22
N TYR A 110 6.75 2.38 5.50
CA TYR A 110 5.74 2.08 6.50
C TYR A 110 6.14 2.57 7.89
N GLU A 111 7.39 2.31 8.30
CA GLU A 111 7.95 2.77 9.57
C GLU A 111 8.04 4.30 9.63
N GLU A 112 8.45 4.95 8.54
CA GLU A 112 8.54 6.41 8.50
C GLU A 112 7.14 7.07 8.52
N PHE A 113 6.13 6.49 7.85
CA PHE A 113 4.75 6.93 7.99
C PHE A 113 4.28 6.87 9.44
N LYS A 114 4.50 5.76 10.14
CA LYS A 114 4.14 5.62 11.56
C LYS A 114 4.83 6.69 12.41
N LYS A 115 6.12 6.88 12.21
CA LYS A 115 6.92 7.87 12.94
C LYS A 115 6.41 9.29 12.73
N GLN A 116 6.19 9.71 11.49
CA GLN A 116 5.73 11.07 11.19
C GLN A 116 4.29 11.32 11.65
N MET A 117 3.40 10.33 11.51
CA MET A 117 2.03 10.42 12.03
C MET A 117 1.98 10.45 13.56
N ALA A 118 2.90 9.77 14.25
CA ALA A 118 3.01 9.85 15.71
C ALA A 118 3.48 11.25 16.17
N ALA A 119 4.35 11.89 15.39
CA ALA A 119 4.85 13.23 15.68
C ALA A 119 3.80 14.34 15.41
N ASP A 120 2.88 14.15 14.46
CA ASP A 120 1.79 15.09 14.19
C ASP A 120 0.41 14.39 14.22
N PRO A 121 -0.29 14.41 15.36
CA PRO A 121 -1.59 13.75 15.51
C PRO A 121 -2.70 14.26 14.57
N ARG A 122 -2.51 15.42 13.93
CA ARG A 122 -3.45 15.96 12.95
C ARG A 122 -3.40 15.24 11.61
N ARG A 123 -2.30 14.54 11.33
CA ARG A 123 -2.03 13.82 10.09
C ARG A 123 -2.19 12.31 10.24
N LYS A 124 -3.35 11.89 10.74
CA LYS A 124 -3.64 10.46 10.93
C LYS A 124 -4.25 9.85 9.68
N LEU A 125 -3.47 9.04 8.98
CA LEU A 125 -3.95 8.17 7.93
C LEU A 125 -4.03 6.73 8.44
N ARG A 126 -4.92 5.94 7.86
CA ARG A 126 -4.94 4.49 8.03
C ARG A 126 -4.06 3.90 6.94
N VAL A 127 -2.90 3.41 7.30
CA VAL A 127 -1.92 2.84 6.37
C VAL A 127 -1.92 1.34 6.53
N ALA A 128 -2.07 0.63 5.43
CA ALA A 128 -1.90 -0.82 5.36
C ALA A 128 -0.85 -1.14 4.30
N THR A 129 -0.19 -2.27 4.42
CA THR A 129 0.78 -2.74 3.44
C THR A 129 0.45 -4.14 2.99
N ILE A 130 0.59 -4.38 1.71
CA ILE A 130 0.54 -5.69 1.09
C ILE A 130 1.74 -5.84 0.18
N PHE A 131 2.27 -7.03 0.07
CA PHE A 131 3.25 -7.38 -0.92
C PHE A 131 3.01 -8.81 -1.40
N SER A 132 3.24 -9.03 -2.68
CA SER A 132 3.12 -10.35 -3.27
C SER A 132 4.44 -11.09 -3.16
N TYR A 133 4.35 -12.38 -3.01
CA TYR A 133 5.45 -13.33 -3.01
C TYR A 133 5.60 -13.93 -4.38
N GLY A 134 6.79 -14.17 -4.77
CA GLY A 134 7.10 -15.08 -5.86
C GLY A 134 7.57 -14.47 -7.16
N ALA A 135 8.13 -13.29 -7.19
CA ALA A 135 8.69 -12.79 -8.45
C ALA A 135 9.97 -11.96 -8.29
N ASN A 136 10.85 -12.33 -7.36
CA ASN A 136 12.23 -11.82 -7.34
C ASN A 136 13.26 -12.94 -7.59
N GLU A 137 12.85 -14.06 -8.18
CA GLU A 137 13.78 -14.90 -8.88
C GLU A 137 13.85 -14.40 -10.32
N GLU A 138 15.10 -14.19 -10.80
CA GLU A 138 15.44 -13.68 -12.11
C GLU A 138 14.83 -14.49 -13.26
N GLU A 139 13.58 -14.26 -13.58
CA GLU A 139 13.01 -14.66 -14.85
C GLU A 139 12.27 -13.48 -15.48
N ALA A 140 12.93 -12.97 -16.50
CA ALA A 140 12.52 -11.83 -17.32
C ALA A 140 11.44 -12.23 -18.34
N ASP A 141 10.34 -12.83 -17.91
CA ASP A 141 9.19 -13.00 -18.78
C ASP A 141 7.92 -12.64 -18.02
N GLY A 142 7.48 -11.43 -18.27
CA GLY A 142 6.41 -10.64 -17.69
C GLY A 142 5.01 -11.25 -17.66
N ILE A 143 4.85 -12.48 -17.20
CA ILE A 143 3.56 -13.07 -16.88
C ILE A 143 3.55 -13.27 -15.37
N LEU A 144 2.93 -12.34 -14.66
CA LEU A 144 2.57 -12.51 -13.25
C LEU A 144 1.54 -13.67 -13.20
N ASP A 145 1.99 -14.82 -12.77
CA ASP A 145 1.09 -15.90 -12.41
C ASP A 145 0.27 -15.45 -11.19
N GLU A 146 -1.03 -15.21 -11.40
CA GLU A 146 -1.96 -14.77 -10.36
C GLU A 146 -2.13 -15.82 -9.24
N GLU A 147 -1.62 -17.04 -9.43
CA GLU A 147 -1.81 -18.15 -8.50
C GLU A 147 -0.84 -18.18 -7.30
N ASN A 148 0.27 -17.41 -7.29
CA ASN A 148 1.30 -17.48 -6.25
C ASN A 148 1.39 -16.29 -5.29
N SER A 149 0.50 -15.32 -5.36
CA SER A 149 0.52 -14.15 -4.47
C SER A 149 0.10 -14.44 -3.02
N GLU A 150 -0.26 -15.68 -2.72
CA GLU A 150 -0.95 -16.06 -1.49
C GLU A 150 -0.10 -16.89 -0.50
N ASP A 151 1.13 -17.26 -0.87
CA ASP A 151 1.99 -18.09 -0.04
C ASP A 151 3.05 -17.25 0.71
N THR A 152 2.88 -17.15 2.04
CA THR A 152 3.83 -16.49 2.93
C THR A 152 5.04 -17.35 3.27
N SER A 153 5.08 -18.60 2.85
CA SER A 153 6.14 -19.56 3.22
C SER A 153 7.50 -19.24 2.58
N ALA A 154 7.50 -18.55 1.44
CA ALA A 154 8.72 -18.15 0.72
C ALA A 154 9.39 -16.87 1.26
N LEU A 155 8.82 -16.21 2.29
CA LEU A 155 9.42 -15.03 2.91
C LEU A 155 10.64 -15.36 3.74
N ASP A 156 11.62 -14.46 3.67
CA ASP A 156 12.63 -14.37 4.71
C ASP A 156 11.99 -13.99 6.07
N GLN A 157 12.64 -14.38 7.16
CA GLN A 157 12.11 -14.14 8.51
C GLN A 157 11.84 -12.65 8.79
N ASN A 158 12.68 -11.77 8.31
CA ASN A 158 12.57 -10.32 8.55
C ASN A 158 11.35 -9.72 7.83
N SER A 159 11.08 -10.15 6.61
CA SER A 159 9.90 -9.72 5.85
C SER A 159 8.60 -10.28 6.45
N ARG A 160 8.65 -11.51 6.98
CA ARG A 160 7.52 -12.12 7.69
C ARG A 160 7.20 -11.39 8.99
N ASP A 161 8.22 -11.10 9.81
CA ASP A 161 8.06 -10.37 11.07
C ASP A 161 7.49 -8.96 10.83
N PHE A 162 7.94 -8.31 9.76
CA PHE A 162 7.40 -7.02 9.35
C PHE A 162 5.92 -7.12 8.95
N LEU A 163 5.56 -8.10 8.12
CA LEU A 163 4.18 -8.32 7.71
C LEU A 163 3.27 -8.59 8.91
N GLU A 164 3.71 -9.43 9.83
CA GLU A 164 2.97 -9.75 11.05
C GLU A 164 2.71 -8.49 11.91
N ALA A 165 3.73 -7.65 12.07
CA ALA A 165 3.58 -6.37 12.77
C ALA A 165 2.59 -5.43 12.06
N ALA A 166 2.65 -5.36 10.73
CA ALA A 166 1.73 -4.53 9.95
C ALA A 166 0.28 -5.04 10.00
N ILE A 167 0.08 -6.37 9.97
CA ILE A 167 -1.24 -6.98 10.14
C ILE A 167 -1.78 -6.73 11.55
N LYS A 168 -0.94 -6.77 12.57
CA LYS A 168 -1.35 -6.44 13.93
C LYS A 168 -1.85 -5.00 14.04
N ASP A 169 -1.11 -4.04 13.48
CA ASP A 169 -1.56 -2.64 13.42
C ASP A 169 -2.91 -2.50 12.69
N TYR A 170 -3.07 -3.23 11.59
CA TYR A 170 -4.31 -3.27 10.83
C TYR A 170 -5.49 -3.81 11.66
N ASN A 171 -5.28 -4.93 12.35
CA ASN A 171 -6.29 -5.52 13.23
C ASN A 171 -6.73 -4.56 14.34
N GLU A 172 -5.81 -3.77 14.90
CA GLU A 172 -6.15 -2.75 15.91
C GLU A 172 -7.02 -1.65 15.32
N ILE A 173 -6.74 -1.21 14.08
CA ILE A 173 -7.50 -0.14 13.40
C ILE A 173 -8.90 -0.60 13.01
N PHE A 174 -9.01 -1.80 12.43
CA PHE A 174 -10.25 -2.29 11.82
C PHE A 174 -11.01 -3.31 12.67
N LYS A 175 -10.49 -3.66 13.86
CA LYS A 175 -11.08 -4.64 14.79
C LYS A 175 -11.23 -6.02 14.16
N THR A 176 -10.23 -6.44 13.43
CA THR A 176 -10.10 -7.75 12.78
C THR A 176 -9.10 -8.63 13.54
N ASN A 177 -8.89 -9.89 13.11
CA ASN A 177 -7.98 -10.83 13.76
C ASN A 177 -7.18 -11.67 12.73
N TYR A 178 -6.72 -11.02 11.69
CA TYR A 178 -5.87 -11.64 10.67
C TYR A 178 -4.46 -11.91 11.20
N ASP A 179 -3.78 -12.88 10.61
CA ASP A 179 -2.38 -13.19 10.85
C ASP A 179 -1.70 -13.68 9.55
N THR A 180 -0.44 -14.08 9.66
CA THR A 180 0.37 -14.55 8.52
C THR A 180 0.12 -16.02 8.13
N SER A 181 -0.82 -16.73 8.76
CA SER A 181 -1.23 -18.04 8.28
C SER A 181 -1.94 -17.92 6.93
N SER A 182 -1.76 -18.93 6.06
CA SER A 182 -2.23 -18.87 4.67
C SER A 182 -3.68 -18.38 4.54
N ASP A 183 -4.60 -19.03 5.24
CA ASP A 183 -6.03 -18.69 5.17
C ASP A 183 -6.36 -17.28 5.65
N LYS A 184 -5.77 -16.86 6.77
CA LYS A 184 -6.04 -15.54 7.34
C LYS A 184 -5.32 -14.42 6.61
N PHE A 185 -4.19 -14.75 5.99
CA PHE A 185 -3.50 -13.81 5.13
C PHE A 185 -4.30 -13.51 3.85
N GLN A 186 -4.91 -14.52 3.24
CA GLN A 186 -5.81 -14.31 2.10
C GLN A 186 -7.00 -13.42 2.48
N ASN A 187 -7.60 -13.68 3.65
CA ASN A 187 -8.68 -12.84 4.16
C ASN A 187 -8.22 -11.40 4.41
N TYR A 188 -7.02 -11.20 4.96
CA TYR A 188 -6.41 -9.88 5.10
C TYR A 188 -6.27 -9.18 3.76
N TYR A 189 -5.71 -9.85 2.75
CA TYR A 189 -5.53 -9.30 1.41
C TYR A 189 -6.87 -8.90 0.79
N LYS A 190 -7.88 -9.77 0.89
CA LYS A 190 -9.24 -9.50 0.40
C LYS A 190 -9.88 -8.31 1.14
N ASP A 191 -9.73 -8.23 2.47
CA ASP A 191 -10.25 -7.12 3.28
C ASP A 191 -9.59 -5.78 2.89
N VAL A 192 -8.26 -5.72 2.79
CA VAL A 192 -7.54 -4.52 2.34
C VAL A 192 -8.01 -4.09 0.95
N SER A 193 -8.13 -5.03 0.01
CA SER A 193 -8.59 -4.77 -1.36
C SER A 193 -10.02 -4.23 -1.40
N LEU A 194 -10.92 -4.79 -0.60
CA LEU A 194 -12.30 -4.32 -0.48
C LEU A 194 -12.36 -2.91 0.12
N ARG A 195 -11.59 -2.62 1.18
CA ARG A 195 -11.53 -1.27 1.78
C ARG A 195 -10.93 -0.23 0.84
N MET A 196 -9.99 -0.62 0.00
CA MET A 196 -9.43 0.30 -1.01
C MET A 196 -10.45 0.70 -2.08
N LYS A 197 -11.41 -0.17 -2.38
CA LYS A 197 -12.47 0.06 -3.37
C LYS A 197 -13.69 0.77 -2.81
N ASN A 198 -13.84 0.77 -1.50
CA ASN A 198 -14.97 1.32 -0.74
C ASN A 198 -14.56 2.48 0.17
#